data_62e5776ecc4487a3e8de2c207722380f
#
_entry.id   62e5776ecc4487a3e8de2c207722380f
#
_cell.length_a   1.000
_cell.length_b   1.000
_cell.length_c   1.000
_cell.angle_alpha   90.00
_cell.angle_beta   90.00
_cell.angle_gamma   90.00
#
_symmetry.space_group_name_H-M   'P 1'
#
loop_
_entity.id
_entity.type
_entity.pdbx_description
1 polymer ?
#
loop_
_entity_poly.entity_id
_entity_poly.type
_entity_poly.pdbx_seq_one_letter_code
_entity_poly.pdbx_strand_id
1 'polypeptide(L)'
;MIYKYLKDFENQGAKFLFNIYIPKKGNETTEIDVLMISSKGLFVFESKNYSEWIFGSDNQKYWYQTLPSNRGKSHKEKFYNPIFQNNTHVKYLKTFIEKTIPIYSIITFSDRCTLMNVYFQSSKINVINRYQVYNLISSIYNSNSNDLLSNKQIEEIYNTLYPYTQIDESIKQKHIDNINNNLNNMTISNNKNVSTDKIENDNIVNNTVNKTKQVINLNNNTVRIIIDDKNQTLICPLCGSKLVLKIAKHGVHTGENFYGCSNYPKCKYIKK
;
A
#
# COMPACT_ATOMS: atom_id res chain seq x y z
N MET A 1 1.70 -16.44 0.17
CA MET A 1 3.01 -15.80 0.37
C MET A 1 3.38 -15.04 -0.91
N ILE A 2 3.93 -13.83 -0.81
CA ILE A 2 4.25 -12.95 -1.95
C ILE A 2 5.39 -13.54 -2.83
N TYR A 3 6.31 -14.26 -2.22
CA TYR A 3 7.49 -14.83 -2.89
C TYR A 3 7.15 -15.68 -4.15
N LYS A 4 6.00 -16.36 -4.16
CA LYS A 4 5.58 -17.14 -5.35
C LYS A 4 5.47 -16.29 -6.64
N TYR A 5 5.24 -14.97 -6.50
CA TYR A 5 5.18 -14.02 -7.63
C TYR A 5 6.53 -13.39 -7.95
N LEU A 6 7.55 -13.62 -7.12
CA LEU A 6 8.84 -12.96 -7.20
C LEU A 6 10.01 -13.91 -7.50
N LYS A 7 9.84 -15.20 -7.25
CA LYS A 7 10.91 -16.20 -7.33
C LYS A 7 11.67 -16.20 -8.67
N ASP A 8 10.99 -15.86 -9.77
CA ASP A 8 11.60 -15.88 -11.11
C ASP A 8 12.68 -14.79 -11.25
N PHE A 9 12.67 -13.74 -10.40
CA PHE A 9 13.72 -12.73 -10.38
C PHE A 9 15.04 -13.23 -9.78
N GLU A 10 15.05 -14.37 -9.06
CA GLU A 10 16.30 -15.04 -8.65
C GLU A 10 17.16 -15.44 -9.86
N ASN A 11 16.53 -15.85 -10.95
CA ASN A 11 17.22 -16.15 -12.21
C ASN A 11 17.87 -14.90 -12.83
N GLN A 12 17.48 -13.71 -12.39
CA GLN A 12 18.05 -12.41 -12.77
C GLN A 12 19.01 -11.86 -11.71
N GLY A 13 19.46 -12.71 -10.78
CA GLY A 13 20.41 -12.36 -9.72
C GLY A 13 19.80 -11.68 -8.49
N ALA A 14 18.48 -11.61 -8.39
CA ALA A 14 17.85 -11.06 -7.18
C ALA A 14 18.00 -12.02 -5.98
N LYS A 15 18.16 -11.45 -4.78
CA LYS A 15 18.18 -12.19 -3.51
C LYS A 15 17.03 -11.74 -2.62
N PHE A 16 16.56 -12.67 -1.79
CA PHE A 16 15.43 -12.45 -0.89
C PHE A 16 15.79 -12.70 0.55
N LEU A 17 15.33 -11.80 1.42
CA LEU A 17 15.34 -11.97 2.86
C LEU A 17 13.92 -11.87 3.39
N PHE A 18 13.58 -12.67 4.39
CA PHE A 18 12.24 -12.75 4.98
C PHE A 18 12.31 -12.51 6.48
N ASN A 19 11.30 -11.82 7.02
CA ASN A 19 11.16 -11.56 8.45
C ASN A 19 12.46 -10.98 9.03
N ILE A 20 12.88 -9.82 8.50
CA ILE A 20 14.12 -9.16 8.91
C ILE A 20 13.83 -8.21 10.06
N TYR A 21 14.44 -8.42 11.21
CA TYR A 21 14.23 -7.59 12.41
C TYR A 21 15.32 -6.53 12.52
N ILE A 22 15.11 -5.41 11.85
CA ILE A 22 16.04 -4.28 11.85
C ILE A 22 16.01 -3.54 13.19
N PRO A 23 17.17 -3.31 13.84
CA PRO A 23 17.24 -2.57 15.09
C PRO A 23 16.75 -1.14 14.96
N LYS A 24 16.01 -0.68 15.98
CA LYS A 24 15.60 0.70 16.18
C LYS A 24 16.25 1.30 17.43
N LYS A 25 16.09 2.61 17.63
CA LYS A 25 16.49 3.26 18.88
C LYS A 25 15.71 2.66 20.06
N GLY A 26 16.35 2.55 21.24
CA GLY A 26 15.70 2.07 22.47
C GLY A 26 15.54 0.54 22.56
N ASN A 27 16.43 -0.23 21.97
CA ASN A 27 16.38 -1.70 21.96
C ASN A 27 15.07 -2.29 21.38
N GLU A 28 14.46 -1.58 20.47
CA GLU A 28 13.32 -2.06 19.69
C GLU A 28 13.76 -2.57 18.32
N THR A 29 12.86 -3.26 17.65
CA THR A 29 13.06 -3.69 16.26
C THR A 29 11.89 -3.24 15.37
N THR A 30 12.12 -3.26 14.08
CA THR A 30 11.07 -3.18 13.06
C THR A 30 11.22 -4.39 12.15
N GLU A 31 10.14 -5.11 11.89
CA GLU A 31 10.15 -6.32 11.07
C GLU A 31 9.78 -5.96 9.64
N ILE A 32 10.63 -6.35 8.69
CA ILE A 32 10.34 -6.27 7.25
C ILE A 32 9.89 -7.67 6.82
N ASP A 33 8.67 -7.79 6.29
CA ASP A 33 8.11 -9.08 5.87
C ASP A 33 8.95 -9.74 4.77
N VAL A 34 9.26 -8.98 3.71
CA VAL A 34 10.07 -9.42 2.58
C VAL A 34 10.92 -8.26 2.06
N LEU A 35 12.20 -8.52 1.87
CA LEU A 35 13.14 -7.66 1.18
C LEU A 35 13.66 -8.39 -0.06
N MET A 36 13.48 -7.79 -1.23
CA MET A 36 14.15 -8.22 -2.46
C MET A 36 15.30 -7.26 -2.75
N ILE A 37 16.49 -7.79 -2.94
CA ILE A 37 17.73 -7.09 -3.29
C ILE A 37 18.05 -7.44 -4.72
N SER A 38 18.16 -6.46 -5.61
CA SER A 38 18.35 -6.70 -7.03
C SER A 38 19.23 -5.65 -7.68
N SER A 39 19.63 -5.88 -8.93
CA SER A 39 20.40 -4.90 -9.71
C SER A 39 19.68 -3.56 -9.89
N LYS A 40 18.36 -3.51 -9.71
CA LYS A 40 17.55 -2.28 -9.84
C LYS A 40 17.32 -1.55 -8.50
N GLY A 41 17.88 -2.07 -7.39
CA GLY A 41 17.73 -1.53 -6.05
C GLY A 41 17.04 -2.49 -5.08
N LEU A 42 16.52 -1.94 -3.99
CA LEU A 42 15.86 -2.69 -2.93
C LEU A 42 14.35 -2.50 -2.97
N PHE A 43 13.61 -3.60 -2.82
CA PHE A 43 12.16 -3.60 -2.76
C PHE A 43 11.72 -4.08 -1.39
N VAL A 44 11.12 -3.18 -0.62
CA VAL A 44 10.66 -3.44 0.75
C VAL A 44 9.16 -3.68 0.71
N PHE A 45 8.76 -4.90 1.02
CA PHE A 45 7.37 -5.32 0.98
C PHE A 45 6.76 -5.37 2.38
N GLU A 46 5.60 -4.77 2.53
CA GLU A 46 4.68 -4.91 3.65
C GLU A 46 3.45 -5.67 3.16
N SER A 47 3.17 -6.83 3.74
CA SER A 47 2.11 -7.73 3.28
C SER A 47 0.91 -7.74 4.22
N LYS A 48 -0.26 -7.38 3.71
CA LYS A 48 -1.53 -7.36 4.45
C LYS A 48 -2.48 -8.45 3.97
N ASN A 49 -2.86 -9.34 4.89
CA ASN A 49 -3.76 -10.45 4.59
C ASN A 49 -5.22 -10.13 4.94
N TYR A 50 -5.69 -8.95 4.52
CA TYR A 50 -7.08 -8.54 4.68
C TYR A 50 -7.98 -9.10 3.58
N SER A 51 -9.28 -8.83 3.66
CA SER A 51 -10.29 -9.18 2.66
C SER A 51 -11.24 -8.00 2.46
N GLU A 52 -12.11 -8.09 1.46
CA GLU A 52 -13.15 -7.11 1.15
C GLU A 52 -12.58 -5.72 0.82
N TRP A 53 -13.25 -4.66 1.22
CA TRP A 53 -12.94 -3.30 0.81
C TRP A 53 -11.96 -2.60 1.73
N ILE A 54 -10.91 -2.05 1.14
CA ILE A 54 -9.87 -1.29 1.83
C ILE A 54 -9.98 0.18 1.46
N PHE A 55 -9.91 1.04 2.47
CA PHE A 55 -9.97 2.50 2.35
C PHE A 55 -8.84 3.14 3.14
N GLY A 56 -8.20 4.17 2.58
CA GLY A 56 -7.20 4.93 3.30
C GLY A 56 -6.36 5.84 2.40
N SER A 57 -5.56 6.69 3.03
CA SER A 57 -4.64 7.59 2.35
C SER A 57 -3.32 7.72 3.10
N ASP A 58 -2.30 8.23 2.40
CA ASP A 58 -0.95 8.41 2.95
C ASP A 58 -0.86 9.43 4.10
N ASN A 59 -1.86 10.30 4.28
CA ASN A 59 -1.92 11.28 5.37
C ASN A 59 -2.74 10.82 6.59
N GLN A 60 -3.44 9.68 6.51
CA GLN A 60 -4.25 9.14 7.59
C GLN A 60 -3.45 8.19 8.48
N LYS A 61 -3.53 8.33 9.79
CA LYS A 61 -2.88 7.41 10.74
C LYS A 61 -3.45 6.00 10.69
N TYR A 62 -4.74 5.87 10.38
CA TYR A 62 -5.45 4.59 10.31
C TYR A 62 -6.18 4.45 8.97
N TRP A 63 -6.13 3.24 8.44
CA TRP A 63 -6.91 2.78 7.32
C TRP A 63 -8.07 1.92 7.80
N TYR A 64 -9.00 1.61 6.92
CA TYR A 64 -10.20 0.86 7.25
C TYR A 64 -10.39 -0.31 6.29
N GLN A 65 -10.79 -1.45 6.88
CA GLN A 65 -11.36 -2.59 6.18
C GLN A 65 -12.87 -2.59 6.43
N THR A 66 -13.66 -2.87 5.40
CA THR A 66 -15.10 -3.07 5.56
C THR A 66 -15.42 -4.54 5.35
N LEU A 67 -15.99 -5.18 6.36
CA LEU A 67 -16.41 -6.58 6.33
C LEU A 67 -17.93 -6.68 6.19
N PRO A 68 -18.46 -7.65 5.39
CA PRO A 68 -19.89 -7.92 5.35
C PRO A 68 -20.35 -8.46 6.72
N SER A 69 -21.54 -8.09 7.13
CA SER A 69 -22.20 -8.62 8.34
C SER A 69 -23.43 -9.42 7.98
N ASN A 70 -23.70 -10.48 8.73
CA ASN A 70 -24.83 -11.41 8.54
C ASN A 70 -26.22 -10.76 8.61
N ARG A 71 -26.33 -9.46 8.94
CA ARG A 71 -27.60 -8.71 9.07
C ARG A 71 -27.70 -7.57 8.05
N GLY A 72 -26.99 -7.65 6.92
CA GLY A 72 -27.01 -6.58 5.90
C GLY A 72 -26.29 -5.28 6.30
N LYS A 73 -25.70 -5.21 7.49
CA LYS A 73 -24.85 -4.08 7.93
C LYS A 73 -23.40 -4.42 7.67
N SER A 74 -22.63 -3.48 7.14
CA SER A 74 -21.19 -3.62 7.04
C SER A 74 -20.51 -3.23 8.36
N HIS A 75 -19.49 -3.97 8.76
CA HIS A 75 -18.63 -3.65 9.89
C HIS A 75 -17.33 -3.04 9.39
N LYS A 76 -16.90 -1.93 9.99
CA LYS A 76 -15.61 -1.29 9.68
C LYS A 76 -14.60 -1.59 10.77
N GLU A 77 -13.47 -2.14 10.38
CA GLU A 77 -12.32 -2.34 11.25
C GLU A 77 -11.20 -1.39 10.85
N LYS A 78 -10.62 -0.70 11.83
CA LYS A 78 -9.48 0.18 11.59
C LYS A 78 -8.18 -0.57 11.82
N PHE A 79 -7.17 -0.26 11.03
CA PHE A 79 -5.81 -0.76 11.20
C PHE A 79 -4.79 0.35 10.94
N TYR A 80 -3.58 0.18 11.49
CA TYR A 80 -2.52 1.16 11.31
C TYR A 80 -2.15 1.30 9.84
N ASN A 81 -1.88 2.53 9.41
CA ASN A 81 -1.53 2.83 8.02
C ASN A 81 -0.28 2.06 7.58
N PRO A 82 -0.39 1.14 6.61
CA PRO A 82 0.73 0.31 6.18
C PRO A 82 1.81 1.11 5.44
N ILE A 83 1.48 2.28 4.90
CA ILE A 83 2.48 3.21 4.33
C ILE A 83 3.39 3.74 5.44
N PHE A 84 2.82 4.16 6.58
CA PHE A 84 3.63 4.63 7.73
C PHE A 84 4.47 3.50 8.32
N GLN A 85 3.91 2.29 8.36
CA GLN A 85 4.62 1.10 8.81
C GLN A 85 5.83 0.86 7.91
N ASN A 86 5.63 0.74 6.61
CA ASN A 86 6.70 0.46 5.65
C ASN A 86 7.71 1.62 5.54
N ASN A 87 7.28 2.87 5.71
CA ASN A 87 8.20 4.02 5.80
C ASN A 87 9.15 3.90 7.00
N THR A 88 8.66 3.34 8.11
CA THR A 88 9.50 3.05 9.27
C THR A 88 10.54 1.98 8.94
N HIS A 89 10.14 0.90 8.26
CA HIS A 89 11.05 -0.14 7.79
C HIS A 89 12.15 0.44 6.89
N VAL A 90 11.76 1.20 5.88
CA VAL A 90 12.68 1.87 4.95
C VAL A 90 13.63 2.84 5.67
N LYS A 91 13.12 3.61 6.64
CA LYS A 91 13.94 4.54 7.43
C LYS A 91 15.09 3.83 8.14
N TYR A 92 14.79 2.72 8.81
CA TYR A 92 15.84 1.99 9.56
C TYR A 92 16.70 1.13 8.63
N LEU A 93 16.16 0.55 7.56
CA LEU A 93 16.94 -0.15 6.55
C LEU A 93 18.02 0.77 5.94
N LYS A 94 17.73 2.05 5.70
CA LYS A 94 18.68 3.05 5.17
C LYS A 94 19.91 3.28 6.06
N THR A 95 19.91 2.82 7.31
CA THR A 95 21.11 2.91 8.17
C THR A 95 22.13 1.83 7.85
N PHE A 96 21.78 0.82 7.07
CA PHE A 96 22.63 -0.32 6.70
C PHE A 96 23.13 -0.28 5.25
N ILE A 97 22.60 0.64 4.45
CA ILE A 97 22.86 0.69 3.01
C ILE A 97 23.26 2.11 2.57
N GLU A 98 23.93 2.20 1.44
CA GLU A 98 24.29 3.48 0.84
C GLU A 98 23.05 4.30 0.46
N LYS A 99 23.14 5.63 0.68
CA LYS A 99 22.02 6.57 0.44
C LYS A 99 21.63 6.68 -1.04
N THR A 100 22.52 6.35 -1.95
CA THR A 100 22.32 6.41 -3.40
C THR A 100 21.48 5.28 -3.94
N ILE A 101 21.39 4.16 -3.21
CA ILE A 101 20.63 2.98 -3.64
C ILE A 101 19.14 3.29 -3.56
N PRO A 102 18.39 3.13 -4.67
CA PRO A 102 16.95 3.34 -4.67
C PRO A 102 16.25 2.27 -3.84
N ILE A 103 15.25 2.71 -3.07
CA ILE A 103 14.37 1.82 -2.30
C ILE A 103 12.93 2.06 -2.73
N TYR A 104 12.27 0.98 -3.11
CA TYR A 104 10.86 0.94 -3.48
C TYR A 104 10.05 0.42 -2.31
N SER A 105 9.08 1.20 -1.85
CA SER A 105 8.14 0.83 -0.78
C SER A 105 6.90 0.21 -1.42
N ILE A 106 6.62 -1.06 -1.13
CA ILE A 106 5.53 -1.80 -1.74
C ILE A 106 4.63 -2.40 -0.67
N ILE A 107 3.41 -1.91 -0.58
CA ILE A 107 2.37 -2.44 0.27
C ILE A 107 1.50 -3.38 -0.56
N THR A 108 1.42 -4.65 -0.15
CA THR A 108 0.65 -5.66 -0.87
C THR A 108 -0.52 -6.17 -0.05
N PHE A 109 -1.70 -6.07 -0.63
CA PHE A 109 -2.91 -6.64 -0.05
C PHE A 109 -3.23 -8.01 -0.65
N SER A 110 -3.93 -8.84 0.12
CA SER A 110 -4.48 -10.11 -0.35
C SER A 110 -5.31 -9.93 -1.63
N ASP A 111 -5.30 -10.93 -2.50
CA ASP A 111 -6.12 -10.93 -3.73
C ASP A 111 -7.63 -10.95 -3.45
N ARG A 112 -8.02 -11.17 -2.17
CA ARG A 112 -9.41 -11.08 -1.67
C ARG A 112 -9.84 -9.64 -1.38
N CYS A 113 -8.89 -8.68 -1.40
CA CYS A 113 -9.20 -7.27 -1.15
C CYS A 113 -9.53 -6.53 -2.44
N THR A 114 -10.43 -5.57 -2.33
CA THR A 114 -10.62 -4.50 -3.31
C THR A 114 -10.13 -3.19 -2.71
N LEU A 115 -9.11 -2.58 -3.33
CA LEU A 115 -8.63 -1.25 -2.96
C LEU A 115 -9.60 -0.21 -3.51
N MET A 116 -10.59 0.21 -2.70
CA MET A 116 -11.69 1.06 -3.14
C MET A 116 -11.28 2.53 -3.28
N ASN A 117 -10.85 3.13 -2.18
CA ASN A 117 -10.43 4.52 -2.12
C ASN A 117 -9.09 4.59 -1.38
N VAL A 118 -8.02 4.30 -2.09
CA VAL A 118 -6.65 4.36 -1.57
C VAL A 118 -5.90 5.44 -2.32
N TYR A 119 -5.45 6.47 -1.58
CA TYR A 119 -4.78 7.64 -2.14
C TYR A 119 -3.39 7.81 -1.55
N PHE A 120 -2.41 8.07 -2.40
CA PHE A 120 -1.03 8.41 -2.00
C PHE A 120 -0.36 9.24 -3.10
N GLN A 121 0.55 10.12 -2.70
CA GLN A 121 1.17 11.09 -3.63
C GLN A 121 2.55 10.68 -4.10
N SER A 122 3.28 9.90 -3.30
CA SER A 122 4.67 9.56 -3.61
C SER A 122 4.77 8.50 -4.71
N SER A 123 5.53 8.78 -5.76
CA SER A 123 5.86 7.82 -6.83
C SER A 123 6.75 6.64 -6.38
N LYS A 124 7.35 6.74 -5.19
CA LYS A 124 8.17 5.67 -4.60
C LYS A 124 7.38 4.69 -3.75
N ILE A 125 6.09 4.94 -3.55
CA ILE A 125 5.18 4.09 -2.80
C ILE A 125 4.24 3.41 -3.78
N ASN A 126 4.04 2.11 -3.61
CA ASN A 126 3.08 1.33 -4.39
C ASN A 126 2.16 0.59 -3.42
N VAL A 127 0.86 0.72 -3.63
CA VAL A 127 -0.16 -0.02 -2.89
C VAL A 127 -0.97 -0.83 -3.88
N ILE A 128 -0.83 -2.14 -3.83
CA ILE A 128 -1.32 -3.06 -4.86
C ILE A 128 -1.86 -4.36 -4.26
N ASN A 129 -2.61 -5.13 -5.05
CA ASN A 129 -2.90 -6.52 -4.72
C ASN A 129 -1.71 -7.42 -5.09
N ARG A 130 -1.56 -8.57 -4.42
CA ARG A 130 -0.44 -9.48 -4.61
C ARG A 130 -0.25 -9.95 -6.05
N TYR A 131 -1.33 -10.20 -6.78
CA TYR A 131 -1.25 -10.64 -8.19
C TYR A 131 -0.62 -9.60 -9.11
N GLN A 132 -0.54 -8.33 -8.71
CA GLN A 132 0.05 -7.24 -9.50
C GLN A 132 1.56 -7.11 -9.30
N VAL A 133 2.13 -7.79 -8.30
CA VAL A 133 3.54 -7.64 -7.89
C VAL A 133 4.49 -7.94 -9.03
N TYR A 134 4.29 -9.06 -9.73
CA TYR A 134 5.16 -9.44 -10.86
C TYR A 134 5.21 -8.33 -11.92
N ASN A 135 4.05 -7.83 -12.33
CA ASN A 135 3.96 -6.79 -13.36
C ASN A 135 4.62 -5.47 -12.91
N LEU A 136 4.44 -5.08 -11.64
CA LEU A 136 5.08 -3.90 -11.08
C LEU A 136 6.62 -4.03 -11.12
N ILE A 137 7.16 -5.13 -10.63
CA ILE A 137 8.62 -5.33 -10.60
C ILE A 137 9.17 -5.42 -12.02
N SER A 138 8.52 -6.17 -12.90
CA SER A 138 8.92 -6.26 -14.32
C SER A 138 8.91 -4.89 -15.01
N SER A 139 7.94 -4.02 -14.69
CA SER A 139 7.91 -2.67 -15.25
C SER A 139 9.09 -1.82 -14.78
N ILE A 140 9.51 -1.95 -13.51
CA ILE A 140 10.69 -1.27 -12.98
C ILE A 140 11.98 -1.79 -13.63
N TYR A 141 12.07 -3.10 -13.82
CA TYR A 141 13.23 -3.71 -14.52
C TYR A 141 13.35 -3.20 -15.96
N ASN A 142 12.22 -3.12 -16.67
CA ASN A 142 12.18 -2.69 -18.07
C ASN A 142 12.35 -1.18 -18.26
N SER A 143 11.96 -0.35 -17.27
CA SER A 143 12.08 1.11 -17.36
C SER A 143 13.50 1.61 -17.09
N ASN A 144 14.30 0.83 -16.37
CA ASN A 144 15.67 1.15 -16.04
C ASN A 144 16.63 0.25 -16.82
N SER A 145 17.17 0.74 -17.94
CA SER A 145 18.10 -0.03 -18.78
C SER A 145 19.41 -0.39 -18.06
N ASN A 146 19.87 0.45 -17.13
CA ASN A 146 21.13 0.25 -16.41
C ASN A 146 20.92 -0.47 -15.08
N ASP A 147 21.83 -1.39 -14.76
CA ASP A 147 21.93 -1.96 -13.44
C ASP A 147 22.60 -0.94 -12.48
N LEU A 148 21.98 -0.75 -11.33
CA LEU A 148 22.42 0.17 -10.29
C LEU A 148 23.28 -0.52 -9.24
N LEU A 149 23.13 -1.84 -9.10
CA LEU A 149 23.93 -2.68 -8.22
C LEU A 149 24.54 -3.83 -9.00
N SER A 150 25.82 -4.05 -8.80
CA SER A 150 26.53 -5.25 -9.27
C SER A 150 26.14 -6.48 -8.42
N ASN A 151 26.38 -7.67 -8.94
CA ASN A 151 26.18 -8.93 -8.20
C ASN A 151 26.97 -8.95 -6.87
N LYS A 152 28.18 -8.36 -6.84
CA LYS A 152 28.98 -8.25 -5.63
C LYS A 152 28.28 -7.38 -4.57
N GLN A 153 27.76 -6.22 -4.96
CA GLN A 153 27.01 -5.34 -4.05
C GLN A 153 25.72 -5.97 -3.54
N ILE A 154 25.00 -6.71 -4.39
CA ILE A 154 23.82 -7.48 -3.99
C ILE A 154 24.20 -8.49 -2.91
N GLU A 155 25.31 -9.21 -3.09
CA GLU A 155 25.81 -10.19 -2.15
C GLU A 155 26.23 -9.54 -0.82
N GLU A 156 26.96 -8.43 -0.88
CA GLU A 156 27.39 -7.67 0.30
C GLU A 156 26.20 -7.16 1.12
N ILE A 157 25.16 -6.61 0.48
CA ILE A 157 23.94 -6.17 1.16
C ILE A 157 23.20 -7.35 1.78
N TYR A 158 23.08 -8.46 1.03
CA TYR A 158 22.45 -9.68 1.53
C TYR A 158 23.15 -10.19 2.78
N ASN A 159 24.48 -10.35 2.75
CA ASN A 159 25.28 -10.86 3.87
C ASN A 159 25.26 -9.91 5.08
N THR A 160 25.18 -8.60 4.85
CA THR A 160 25.03 -7.60 5.92
C THR A 160 23.69 -7.73 6.64
N LEU A 161 22.62 -8.02 5.91
CA LEU A 161 21.26 -8.05 6.46
C LEU A 161 20.83 -9.45 6.91
N TYR A 162 21.42 -10.51 6.37
CA TYR A 162 21.07 -11.89 6.69
C TYR A 162 21.06 -12.21 8.19
N PRO A 163 22.03 -11.77 9.02
CA PRO A 163 22.01 -12.02 10.46
C PRO A 163 20.74 -11.54 11.16
N TYR A 164 20.09 -10.50 10.65
CA TYR A 164 18.84 -9.97 11.23
C TYR A 164 17.60 -10.83 10.90
N THR A 165 17.72 -11.86 10.09
CA THR A 165 16.71 -12.91 9.91
C THR A 165 16.84 -14.03 10.93
N GLN A 166 18.04 -14.14 11.57
CA GLN A 166 18.43 -15.26 12.47
C GLN A 166 18.44 -14.83 13.95
N ILE A 167 17.54 -13.94 14.33
CA ILE A 167 17.48 -13.44 15.71
C ILE A 167 16.85 -14.45 16.66
N ASP A 168 17.21 -14.34 17.94
CA ASP A 168 16.67 -15.17 19.01
C ASP A 168 15.15 -14.97 19.16
N GLU A 169 14.48 -16.03 19.60
CA GLU A 169 13.04 -16.03 19.84
C GLU A 169 12.63 -14.99 20.89
N SER A 170 13.50 -14.70 21.86
CA SER A 170 13.29 -13.65 22.86
C SER A 170 13.16 -12.25 22.25
N ILE A 171 13.91 -11.96 21.18
CA ILE A 171 13.84 -10.67 20.47
C ILE A 171 12.54 -10.59 19.66
N LYS A 172 12.12 -11.69 19.03
CA LYS A 172 10.85 -11.77 18.31
C LYS A 172 9.68 -11.57 19.26
N GLN A 173 9.70 -12.26 20.43
CA GLN A 173 8.66 -12.12 21.44
C GLN A 173 8.58 -10.69 21.96
N LYS A 174 9.72 -10.06 22.26
CA LYS A 174 9.77 -8.65 22.67
C LYS A 174 9.19 -7.71 21.60
N HIS A 175 9.43 -7.99 20.32
CA HIS A 175 8.85 -7.25 19.20
C HIS A 175 7.31 -7.36 19.22
N ILE A 176 6.77 -8.57 19.36
CA ILE A 176 5.32 -8.83 19.45
C ILE A 176 4.72 -8.12 20.65
N ASP A 177 5.34 -8.22 21.82
CA ASP A 177 4.88 -7.58 23.05
C ASP A 177 4.81 -6.05 22.91
N ASN A 178 5.81 -5.43 22.26
CA ASN A 178 5.81 -4.01 21.98
C ASN A 178 4.66 -3.59 21.06
N ILE A 179 4.34 -4.39 20.04
CA ILE A 179 3.19 -4.15 19.16
C ILE A 179 1.89 -4.25 19.96
N ASN A 180 1.71 -5.28 20.78
CA ASN A 180 0.51 -5.50 21.57
C ASN A 180 0.30 -4.39 22.61
N ASN A 181 1.35 -3.96 23.29
CA ASN A 181 1.31 -2.85 24.25
C ASN A 181 0.90 -1.53 23.58
N ASN A 182 1.41 -1.25 22.38
CA ASN A 182 1.01 -0.09 21.60
C ASN A 182 -0.48 -0.15 21.21
N LEU A 183 -0.99 -1.31 20.83
CA LEU A 183 -2.39 -1.54 20.49
C LEU A 183 -3.30 -1.36 21.73
N ASN A 184 -2.93 -1.91 22.88
CA ASN A 184 -3.67 -1.80 24.12
C ASN A 184 -3.75 -0.35 24.63
N ASN A 185 -2.64 0.38 24.58
CA ASN A 185 -2.60 1.80 24.92
C ASN A 185 -3.51 2.65 24.00
N MET A 186 -3.65 2.27 22.75
CA MET A 186 -4.57 2.92 21.79
C MET A 186 -6.04 2.65 22.14
N THR A 187 -6.36 1.45 22.62
CA THR A 187 -7.73 1.08 23.02
C THR A 187 -8.17 1.82 24.29
N ILE A 188 -7.28 1.98 25.27
CA ILE A 188 -7.53 2.69 26.52
C ILE A 188 -7.72 4.20 26.26
N SER A 189 -6.95 4.78 25.34
CA SER A 189 -7.10 6.21 24.99
C SER A 189 -8.43 6.50 24.28
N ASN A 190 -8.96 5.56 23.50
CA ASN A 190 -10.26 5.71 22.84
C ASN A 190 -11.44 5.60 23.83
N ASN A 191 -11.31 4.80 24.89
CA ASN A 191 -12.37 4.65 25.91
C ASN A 191 -12.46 5.86 26.87
N LYS A 192 -11.41 6.68 26.99
CA LYS A 192 -11.43 7.91 27.79
C LYS A 192 -12.07 9.10 27.06
N ASN A 193 -12.22 9.06 25.74
CA ASN A 193 -12.80 10.14 24.93
C ASN A 193 -14.29 9.93 24.57
N VAL A 194 -14.99 8.95 25.19
CA VAL A 194 -16.41 8.67 24.93
C VAL A 194 -17.35 9.32 25.96
N SER A 195 -16.81 10.07 26.93
CA SER A 195 -17.65 10.87 27.86
C SER A 195 -17.39 12.35 27.65
N THR A 196 -18.35 13.01 27.04
CA THR A 196 -18.49 14.45 26.71
C THR A 196 -18.00 14.88 25.33
N ASP A 197 -18.93 14.86 24.37
CA ASP A 197 -19.03 15.99 23.44
C ASP A 197 -20.47 16.10 22.93
N LYS A 198 -21.12 17.13 23.43
CA LYS A 198 -22.36 17.68 22.89
C LYS A 198 -22.07 18.37 21.57
N ILE A 199 -23.01 18.19 20.67
CA ILE A 199 -23.15 18.82 19.38
C ILE A 199 -22.98 20.34 19.49
N GLU A 200 -22.03 20.93 18.81
CA GLU A 200 -22.09 22.31 18.34
C GLU A 200 -21.88 22.31 16.83
N ASN A 201 -22.92 22.80 16.15
CA ASN A 201 -22.89 23.19 14.75
C ASN A 201 -22.11 24.47 14.63
N ASP A 202 -21.07 24.50 13.82
CA ASP A 202 -20.56 25.75 13.30
C ASP A 202 -20.30 25.68 11.79
N ASN A 203 -20.96 26.58 11.13
CA ASN A 203 -20.78 26.98 9.74
C ASN A 203 -19.38 27.52 9.50
N ILE A 204 -18.65 26.96 8.55
CA ILE A 204 -17.47 27.66 7.97
C ILE A 204 -17.55 27.67 6.45
N VAL A 205 -17.90 28.81 6.00
CA VAL A 205 -17.50 29.65 4.85
C VAL A 205 -16.49 29.04 3.88
N ASN A 206 -16.92 29.05 2.62
CA ASN A 206 -16.12 28.93 1.42
C ASN A 206 -14.88 29.84 1.42
N ASN A 207 -13.71 29.28 1.15
CA ASN A 207 -12.62 30.04 0.56
C ASN A 207 -11.95 29.22 -0.56
N THR A 208 -12.11 29.76 -1.72
CA THR A 208 -11.49 29.44 -3.00
C THR A 208 -9.97 29.62 -2.91
N VAL A 209 -9.19 28.58 -3.17
CA VAL A 209 -7.76 28.75 -3.45
C VAL A 209 -7.41 28.08 -4.77
N ASN A 210 -6.78 28.91 -5.60
CA ASN A 210 -6.41 28.69 -6.98
C ASN A 210 -5.43 27.51 -7.20
N LYS A 211 -5.65 26.90 -8.34
CA LYS A 211 -4.91 25.83 -9.01
C LYS A 211 -3.45 26.15 -9.28
N THR A 212 -2.60 25.15 -9.14
CA THR A 212 -1.42 25.02 -10.00
C THR A 212 -1.36 23.59 -10.53
N LYS A 213 -1.44 23.46 -11.85
CA LYS A 213 -1.28 22.20 -12.59
C LYS A 213 0.19 21.82 -12.62
N GLN A 214 0.53 20.60 -12.25
CA GLN A 214 1.74 19.95 -12.74
C GLN A 214 1.38 18.58 -13.32
N VAL A 215 1.63 18.43 -14.60
CA VAL A 215 1.54 17.20 -15.37
C VAL A 215 2.87 16.48 -15.21
N ILE A 216 2.88 15.31 -14.60
CA ILE A 216 4.02 14.40 -14.67
C ILE A 216 3.61 13.20 -15.51
N ASN A 217 4.25 13.09 -16.65
CA ASN A 217 4.08 12.03 -17.63
C ASN A 217 4.92 10.83 -17.18
N LEU A 218 4.27 9.72 -16.82
CA LEU A 218 4.93 8.44 -16.61
C LEU A 218 4.17 7.36 -17.36
N ASN A 219 4.88 6.70 -18.25
CA ASN A 219 4.40 5.67 -19.16
C ASN A 219 3.80 4.46 -18.43
N ASN A 220 2.62 4.07 -18.92
CA ASN A 220 2.01 2.74 -18.89
C ASN A 220 1.89 2.00 -17.56
N ASN A 221 0.71 2.06 -16.97
CA ASN A 221 0.09 1.39 -15.81
C ASN A 221 -0.06 2.24 -14.55
N THR A 222 -0.45 3.46 -14.72
CA THR A 222 -0.80 4.37 -13.63
C THR A 222 -2.29 4.25 -13.34
N VAL A 223 -2.66 4.05 -12.08
CA VAL A 223 -3.99 4.43 -11.58
C VAL A 223 -4.09 5.94 -11.76
N ARG A 224 -4.72 6.37 -12.84
CA ARG A 224 -4.88 7.79 -13.14
C ARG A 224 -5.96 8.37 -12.23
N ILE A 225 -5.57 9.33 -11.41
CA ILE A 225 -6.51 10.29 -10.83
C ILE A 225 -6.92 11.22 -11.97
N ILE A 226 -8.18 11.16 -12.39
CA ILE A 226 -8.73 12.06 -13.40
C ILE A 226 -9.45 13.16 -12.67
N ILE A 227 -8.93 14.38 -12.80
CA ILE A 227 -9.68 15.61 -12.54
C ILE A 227 -10.54 15.87 -13.78
N ASP A 228 -11.85 16.03 -13.55
CA ASP A 228 -12.87 16.21 -14.57
C ASP A 228 -12.64 17.52 -15.34
N ASP A 229 -12.31 17.41 -16.63
CA ASP A 229 -12.53 18.47 -17.61
C ASP A 229 -13.24 17.85 -18.83
N LYS A 230 -14.34 18.45 -19.21
CA LYS A 230 -15.30 18.00 -20.23
C LYS A 230 -14.59 17.65 -21.55
N ASN A 231 -14.32 16.38 -21.79
CA ASN A 231 -14.03 15.67 -23.04
C ASN A 231 -12.94 14.58 -22.94
N GLN A 232 -12.66 13.97 -21.79
CA GLN A 232 -11.75 12.83 -21.73
C GLN A 232 -12.51 11.51 -21.57
N THR A 233 -12.24 10.57 -22.46
CA THR A 233 -12.74 9.20 -22.35
C THR A 233 -12.16 8.55 -21.11
N LEU A 234 -12.99 8.26 -20.11
CA LEU A 234 -12.59 7.55 -18.89
C LEU A 234 -12.24 6.10 -19.23
N ILE A 235 -11.08 5.63 -18.77
CA ILE A 235 -10.60 4.27 -19.01
C ILE A 235 -10.66 3.44 -17.73
N CYS A 236 -11.14 2.21 -17.86
CA CYS A 236 -11.21 1.25 -16.76
C CYS A 236 -9.80 0.83 -16.31
N PRO A 237 -9.43 1.01 -15.02
CA PRO A 237 -8.09 0.67 -14.53
C PRO A 237 -7.85 -0.83 -14.45
N LEU A 238 -8.90 -1.68 -14.51
CA LEU A 238 -8.75 -3.12 -14.43
C LEU A 238 -8.49 -3.79 -15.79
N CYS A 239 -9.09 -3.27 -16.88
CA CYS A 239 -9.02 -3.95 -18.18
C CYS A 239 -8.73 -3.02 -19.36
N GLY A 240 -8.48 -1.73 -19.13
CA GLY A 240 -8.19 -0.76 -20.18
C GLY A 240 -9.39 -0.36 -21.05
N SER A 241 -10.59 -0.92 -20.83
CA SER A 241 -11.79 -0.57 -21.60
C SER A 241 -12.37 0.77 -21.12
N LYS A 242 -13.21 1.39 -21.97
CA LYS A 242 -13.88 2.65 -21.60
C LYS A 242 -14.81 2.49 -20.39
N LEU A 243 -14.89 3.50 -19.54
CA LEU A 243 -15.96 3.64 -18.56
C LEU A 243 -17.12 4.40 -19.18
N VAL A 244 -18.34 3.90 -18.95
CA VAL A 244 -19.58 4.50 -19.44
C VAL A 244 -20.48 4.90 -18.28
N LEU A 245 -21.10 6.06 -18.36
CA LEU A 245 -22.05 6.53 -17.35
C LEU A 245 -23.29 5.64 -17.36
N LYS A 246 -23.70 5.16 -16.19
CA LYS A 246 -24.88 4.32 -15.97
C LYS A 246 -25.68 4.84 -14.79
N ILE A 247 -26.94 4.47 -14.74
CA ILE A 247 -27.85 4.76 -13.61
C ILE A 247 -28.13 3.46 -12.88
N ALA A 248 -28.02 3.47 -11.56
CA ALA A 248 -28.34 2.32 -10.73
C ALA A 248 -29.85 2.04 -10.78
N LYS A 249 -30.23 0.82 -11.21
CA LYS A 249 -31.62 0.43 -11.39
C LYS A 249 -32.24 -0.27 -10.18
N HIS A 250 -31.36 -0.77 -9.26
CA HIS A 250 -31.78 -1.58 -8.10
C HIS A 250 -30.91 -1.27 -6.88
N GLY A 251 -31.42 -1.53 -5.68
CA GLY A 251 -30.74 -1.38 -4.39
C GLY A 251 -30.83 0.03 -3.80
N VAL A 252 -30.06 0.27 -2.74
CA VAL A 252 -30.10 1.52 -1.95
C VAL A 252 -29.61 2.76 -2.70
N HIS A 253 -28.99 2.58 -3.87
CA HIS A 253 -28.48 3.63 -4.74
C HIS A 253 -29.30 3.82 -6.02
N THR A 254 -30.55 3.31 -6.06
CA THR A 254 -31.43 3.44 -7.23
C THR A 254 -31.58 4.91 -7.62
N GLY A 255 -31.34 5.21 -8.91
CA GLY A 255 -31.39 6.58 -9.45
C GLY A 255 -30.05 7.32 -9.42
N GLU A 256 -29.02 6.84 -8.71
CA GLU A 256 -27.71 7.47 -8.71
C GLU A 256 -26.90 7.13 -9.97
N ASN A 257 -26.12 8.12 -10.43
CA ASN A 257 -25.21 7.94 -11.56
C ASN A 257 -23.89 7.30 -11.10
N PHE A 258 -23.37 6.38 -11.91
CA PHE A 258 -22.04 5.79 -11.73
C PHE A 258 -21.40 5.46 -13.07
N TYR A 259 -20.07 5.37 -13.09
CA TYR A 259 -19.34 4.91 -14.26
C TYR A 259 -19.06 3.40 -14.14
N GLY A 260 -19.57 2.62 -15.07
CA GLY A 260 -19.34 1.18 -15.17
C GLY A 260 -18.43 0.84 -16.35
N CYS A 261 -17.62 -0.23 -16.22
CA CYS A 261 -16.78 -0.70 -17.29
C CYS A 261 -17.65 -1.16 -18.49
N SER A 262 -17.26 -0.75 -19.71
CA SER A 262 -17.95 -1.17 -20.94
C SER A 262 -17.76 -2.67 -21.24
N ASN A 263 -16.76 -3.31 -20.65
CA ASN A 263 -16.48 -4.75 -20.77
C ASN A 263 -17.26 -5.61 -19.75
N TYR A 264 -18.29 -5.08 -19.13
CA TYR A 264 -19.21 -5.88 -18.31
C TYR A 264 -19.94 -6.92 -19.16
N PRO A 265 -20.11 -8.17 -18.70
CA PRO A 265 -19.85 -8.71 -17.36
C PRO A 265 -18.41 -9.24 -17.13
N LYS A 266 -17.55 -9.26 -18.15
CA LYS A 266 -16.16 -9.75 -18.01
C LYS A 266 -15.35 -8.90 -17.04
N CYS A 267 -15.56 -7.58 -17.03
CA CYS A 267 -14.99 -6.67 -16.05
C CYS A 267 -16.11 -5.97 -15.27
N LYS A 268 -16.10 -6.13 -13.95
CA LYS A 268 -17.16 -5.61 -13.06
C LYS A 268 -16.77 -4.28 -12.41
N TYR A 269 -15.76 -3.58 -12.92
CA TYR A 269 -15.32 -2.30 -12.37
C TYR A 269 -16.42 -1.24 -12.46
N ILE A 270 -16.66 -0.55 -11.35
CA ILE A 270 -17.52 0.63 -11.26
C ILE A 270 -16.76 1.75 -10.54
N LYS A 271 -17.00 3.00 -11.00
CA LYS A 271 -16.57 4.23 -10.36
C LYS A 271 -17.82 5.07 -10.06
N LYS A 272 -18.02 5.39 -8.80
CA LYS A 272 -19.04 6.34 -8.34
C LYS A 272 -18.54 7.78 -8.48
#